data_5a9aecb63eacf4ccbc496b637fc3d223
#
_entry.id   5a9aecb63eacf4ccbc496b637fc3d223
#
_cell.length_a   1.000
_cell.length_b   1.000
_cell.length_c   1.000
_cell.angle_alpha   90.00
_cell.angle_beta   90.00
_cell.angle_gamma   90.00
#
_symmetry.space_group_name_H-M   'P 1'
#
loop_
_entity.id
_entity.type
_entity.pdbx_description
1 polymer ?
#
loop_
_entity_poly.entity_id
_entity_poly.type
_entity_poly.pdbx_seq_one_letter_code
_entity_poly.pdbx_strand_id
1 'polypeptide(L)'
;MYSMTTLTPRRTAILTFIRDRIAEHGQPPSLAEISEAFGFASRSVARKHVLALSEAGFIEVNPNQARGIRLLGQPPRPELLDIPVLGRVAAGAPIGADAEVHSRLLLDPSMFSRVPDYMLRVRGDSMIGDGILDGDLVGVHRSPEAVNGQIVVARLDGEVTIKRFERVGDVVRLLPRNPAYQPIIVEADRDLAIEGVFCGLVRQG
;
A
#
# COMPACT_ATOMS: atom_id res chain seq x y z
N MET A 1 -16.24 15.77 5.44
CA MET A 1 -16.23 14.60 4.53
C MET A 1 -15.58 15.06 3.23
N TYR A 2 -14.24 15.02 3.15
CA TYR A 2 -13.51 15.42 1.94
C TYR A 2 -13.52 14.22 0.99
N SER A 3 -14.27 14.36 -0.10
CA SER A 3 -14.24 13.40 -1.21
C SER A 3 -12.82 13.40 -1.79
N MET A 4 -12.12 12.29 -1.77
CA MET A 4 -10.84 12.13 -2.49
C MET A 4 -11.14 12.26 -3.98
N THR A 5 -10.92 13.44 -4.52
CA THR A 5 -11.06 13.66 -5.96
C THR A 5 -9.88 13.01 -6.66
N THR A 6 -10.07 11.79 -7.11
CA THR A 6 -9.07 11.07 -7.91
C THR A 6 -8.87 11.80 -9.21
N LEU A 7 -7.67 12.36 -9.43
CA LEU A 7 -7.34 13.02 -10.68
C LEU A 7 -7.35 12.02 -11.83
N THR A 8 -7.83 12.46 -12.99
CA THR A 8 -7.66 11.67 -14.22
C THR A 8 -6.17 11.61 -14.60
N PRO A 9 -5.70 10.57 -15.31
CA PRO A 9 -4.30 10.46 -15.74
C PRO A 9 -3.80 11.72 -16.46
N ARG A 10 -4.67 12.33 -17.26
CA ARG A 10 -4.35 13.58 -17.98
C ARG A 10 -4.15 14.77 -17.04
N ARG A 11 -4.98 14.93 -16.01
CA ARG A 11 -4.84 15.98 -15.00
C ARG A 11 -3.61 15.78 -14.12
N THR A 12 -3.30 14.52 -13.78
CA THR A 12 -2.07 14.18 -13.05
C THR A 12 -0.83 14.59 -13.86
N ALA A 13 -0.77 14.26 -15.14
CA ALA A 13 0.34 14.64 -16.01
C ALA A 13 0.49 16.17 -16.12
N ILE A 14 -0.61 16.93 -16.21
CA ILE A 14 -0.57 18.40 -16.25
C ILE A 14 -0.06 18.97 -14.92
N LEU A 15 -0.49 18.43 -13.79
CA LEU A 15 0.00 18.84 -12.47
C LEU A 15 1.49 18.59 -12.30
N THR A 16 1.98 17.42 -12.76
CA THR A 16 3.40 17.08 -12.76
C THR A 16 4.17 18.10 -13.62
N PHE A 17 3.74 18.35 -14.85
CA PHE A 17 4.36 19.35 -15.73
C PHE A 17 4.44 20.74 -15.08
N ILE A 18 3.39 21.18 -14.39
CA ILE A 18 3.38 22.47 -13.67
C ILE A 18 4.44 22.48 -12.57
N ARG A 19 4.57 21.38 -11.81
CA ARG A 19 5.56 21.23 -10.72
C ARG A 19 6.99 21.26 -11.26
N ASP A 20 7.25 20.49 -12.31
CA ASP A 20 8.58 20.40 -12.92
C ASP A 20 9.01 21.76 -13.47
N ARG A 21 8.12 22.48 -14.15
CA ARG A 21 8.41 23.83 -14.66
C ARG A 21 8.70 24.83 -13.55
N ILE A 22 7.97 24.79 -12.44
CA ILE A 22 8.26 25.65 -11.28
C ILE A 22 9.61 25.28 -10.65
N ALA A 23 9.92 23.99 -10.55
CA ALA A 23 11.19 23.52 -9.98
C ALA A 23 12.41 23.91 -10.86
N GLU A 24 12.29 23.78 -12.19
CA GLU A 24 13.37 24.06 -13.14
C GLU A 24 13.57 25.55 -13.42
N HIS A 25 12.51 26.32 -13.49
CA HIS A 25 12.56 27.69 -13.97
C HIS A 25 12.10 28.75 -12.94
N GLY A 26 11.68 28.30 -11.74
CA GLY A 26 11.17 29.21 -10.70
C GLY A 26 9.84 29.87 -11.00
N GLN A 27 9.20 29.54 -12.14
CA GLN A 27 7.95 30.14 -12.60
C GLN A 27 6.98 29.08 -13.16
N PRO A 28 5.66 29.24 -12.90
CA PRO A 28 4.67 28.36 -13.46
C PRO A 28 4.53 28.54 -14.98
N PRO A 29 4.11 27.49 -15.72
CA PRO A 29 3.83 27.60 -17.13
C PRO A 29 2.57 28.45 -17.38
N SER A 30 2.54 29.09 -18.54
CA SER A 30 1.34 29.71 -19.06
C SER A 30 0.36 28.70 -19.64
N LEU A 31 -0.90 29.07 -19.85
CA LEU A 31 -1.89 28.22 -20.54
C LEU A 31 -1.47 27.89 -21.99
N ALA A 32 -0.67 28.76 -22.64
CA ALA A 32 -0.14 28.50 -23.97
C ALA A 32 0.89 27.36 -23.93
N GLU A 33 1.85 27.40 -22.99
CA GLU A 33 2.87 26.37 -22.82
C GLU A 33 2.24 25.03 -22.43
N ILE A 34 1.21 25.04 -21.58
CA ILE A 34 0.44 23.82 -21.27
C ILE A 34 -0.26 23.28 -22.52
N SER A 35 -0.89 24.16 -23.34
CA SER A 35 -1.55 23.73 -24.57
C SER A 35 -0.58 23.10 -25.55
N GLU A 36 0.58 23.68 -25.72
CA GLU A 36 1.66 23.18 -26.58
C GLU A 36 2.19 21.84 -26.08
N ALA A 37 2.58 21.75 -24.82
CA ALA A 37 3.16 20.54 -24.22
C ALA A 37 2.23 19.32 -24.28
N PHE A 38 0.92 19.57 -24.22
CA PHE A 38 -0.09 18.49 -24.21
C PHE A 38 -0.84 18.33 -25.53
N GLY A 39 -0.47 19.10 -26.59
CA GLY A 39 -1.09 19.01 -27.90
C GLY A 39 -2.57 19.40 -27.90
N PHE A 40 -2.99 20.37 -27.06
CA PHE A 40 -4.37 20.81 -27.05
C PHE A 40 -4.70 21.73 -28.22
N ALA A 41 -5.89 21.58 -28.78
CA ALA A 41 -6.38 22.39 -29.89
C ALA A 41 -6.50 23.88 -29.57
N SER A 42 -6.59 24.24 -28.27
CA SER A 42 -6.71 25.64 -27.83
C SER A 42 -6.34 25.83 -26.36
N ARG A 43 -5.98 27.06 -26.00
CA ARG A 43 -5.77 27.48 -24.60
C ARG A 43 -7.00 27.26 -23.71
N SER A 44 -8.20 27.27 -24.30
CA SER A 44 -9.45 27.02 -23.57
C SER A 44 -9.52 25.58 -23.03
N VAL A 45 -8.94 24.59 -23.73
CA VAL A 45 -8.86 23.22 -23.27
C VAL A 45 -7.89 23.10 -22.08
N ALA A 46 -6.70 23.70 -22.17
CA ALA A 46 -5.76 23.78 -21.07
C ALA A 46 -6.40 24.43 -19.84
N ARG A 47 -7.12 25.54 -20.04
CA ARG A 47 -7.83 26.27 -18.97
C ARG A 47 -8.83 25.37 -18.23
N LYS A 48 -9.61 24.53 -18.94
CA LYS A 48 -10.56 23.59 -18.30
C LYS A 48 -9.85 22.63 -17.36
N HIS A 49 -8.70 22.09 -17.77
CA HIS A 49 -7.91 21.20 -16.93
C HIS A 49 -7.31 21.90 -15.71
N VAL A 50 -6.78 23.12 -15.92
CA VAL A 50 -6.21 23.95 -14.87
C VAL A 50 -7.28 24.35 -13.85
N LEU A 51 -8.47 24.77 -14.29
CA LEU A 51 -9.59 25.07 -13.37
C LEU A 51 -10.02 23.84 -12.57
N ALA A 52 -10.11 22.67 -13.22
CA ALA A 52 -10.44 21.44 -12.51
C ALA A 52 -9.38 21.00 -11.49
N LEU A 53 -8.09 21.32 -11.70
CA LEU A 53 -7.03 21.16 -10.71
C LEU A 53 -7.17 22.15 -9.56
N SER A 54 -7.63 23.35 -9.84
CA SER A 54 -7.91 24.37 -8.82
C SER A 54 -9.12 24.01 -7.96
N GLU A 55 -10.21 23.55 -8.58
CA GLU A 55 -11.40 23.05 -7.89
C GLU A 55 -11.10 21.83 -7.01
N ALA A 56 -10.14 20.99 -7.46
CA ALA A 56 -9.65 19.85 -6.69
C ALA A 56 -8.64 20.22 -5.59
N GLY A 57 -8.27 21.52 -5.44
CA GLY A 57 -7.41 22.02 -4.37
C GLY A 57 -5.90 21.78 -4.58
N PHE A 58 -5.44 21.44 -5.79
CA PHE A 58 -4.03 21.23 -6.08
C PHE A 58 -3.27 22.49 -6.45
N ILE A 59 -3.97 23.46 -7.04
CA ILE A 59 -3.41 24.74 -7.48
C ILE A 59 -4.39 25.88 -7.20
N GLU A 60 -3.86 27.07 -7.08
CA GLU A 60 -4.62 28.32 -7.10
C GLU A 60 -4.37 29.00 -8.45
N VAL A 61 -5.40 29.59 -9.04
CA VAL A 61 -5.30 30.31 -10.33
C VAL A 61 -5.67 31.76 -10.13
N ASN A 62 -4.72 32.64 -10.38
CA ASN A 62 -5.02 34.09 -10.47
C ASN A 62 -5.40 34.40 -11.92
N PRO A 63 -6.67 34.75 -12.19
CA PRO A 63 -7.17 34.93 -13.56
C PRO A 63 -6.58 36.14 -14.30
N ASN A 64 -5.98 37.07 -13.57
CA ASN A 64 -5.45 38.31 -14.13
C ASN A 64 -3.93 38.29 -14.38
N GLN A 65 -3.30 37.14 -14.23
CA GLN A 65 -1.85 36.98 -14.46
C GLN A 65 -1.58 35.92 -15.50
N ALA A 66 -0.72 36.22 -16.47
CA ALA A 66 -0.34 35.29 -17.55
C ALA A 66 0.30 33.98 -17.02
N ARG A 67 0.97 34.03 -15.86
CA ARG A 67 1.57 32.92 -15.13
C ARG A 67 1.01 32.83 -13.69
N GLY A 68 -0.29 33.04 -13.56
CA GLY A 68 -0.98 33.11 -12.28
C GLY A 68 -1.31 31.76 -11.64
N ILE A 69 -0.59 30.68 -11.97
CA ILE A 69 -0.76 29.38 -11.35
C ILE A 69 0.17 29.29 -10.13
N ARG A 70 -0.38 29.02 -8.97
CA ARG A 70 0.37 28.74 -7.74
C ARG A 70 0.04 27.35 -7.25
N LEU A 71 1.04 26.56 -6.92
CA LEU A 71 0.82 25.27 -6.24
C LEU A 71 0.26 25.55 -4.84
N LEU A 72 -0.91 25.03 -4.57
CA LEU A 72 -1.43 24.96 -3.22
C LEU A 72 -0.81 23.72 -2.61
N GLY A 73 0.18 23.89 -1.75
CA GLY A 73 0.85 22.84 -0.99
C GLY A 73 0.93 21.47 -1.70
N GLN A 74 1.85 20.62 -1.33
CA GLN A 74 1.69 19.22 -1.74
C GLN A 74 0.29 18.76 -1.27
N PRO A 75 -0.49 18.00 -2.08
CA PRO A 75 -1.65 17.31 -1.53
C PRO A 75 -1.18 16.69 -0.23
N PRO A 76 -1.97 16.75 0.85
CA PRO A 76 -1.54 16.20 2.12
C PRO A 76 -0.89 14.86 1.80
N ARG A 77 0.39 14.73 2.12
CA ARG A 77 1.06 13.43 1.97
C ARG A 77 0.12 12.47 2.69
N PRO A 78 -0.27 11.35 2.08
CA PRO A 78 -1.10 10.40 2.79
C PRO A 78 -0.47 10.25 4.16
N GLU A 79 -1.26 10.42 5.21
CA GLU A 79 -0.77 10.36 6.57
C GLU A 79 -0.07 9.01 6.71
N LEU A 80 1.25 9.06 6.97
CA LEU A 80 2.04 7.85 7.04
C LEU A 80 1.49 6.98 8.16
N LEU A 81 1.28 5.72 7.87
CA LEU A 81 0.87 4.75 8.87
C LEU A 81 2.05 4.48 9.82
N ASP A 82 1.83 4.65 11.10
CA ASP A 82 2.77 4.25 12.14
C ASP A 82 2.46 2.80 12.53
N ILE A 83 3.18 1.85 11.90
CA ILE A 83 2.89 0.42 11.98
C ILE A 83 3.89 -0.27 12.90
N PRO A 84 3.44 -1.01 13.91
CA PRO A 84 4.33 -1.78 14.77
C PRO A 84 4.94 -2.97 14.01
N VAL A 85 6.23 -3.17 14.16
CA VAL A 85 6.93 -4.40 13.77
C VAL A 85 6.99 -5.29 15.00
N LEU A 86 6.32 -6.42 14.94
CA LEU A 86 6.31 -7.37 16.04
C LEU A 86 7.58 -8.22 16.02
N GLY A 87 8.11 -8.45 17.20
CA GLY A 87 9.28 -9.30 17.43
C GLY A 87 8.92 -10.79 17.42
N ARG A 88 9.37 -11.51 18.43
CA ARG A 88 8.97 -12.91 18.63
C ARG A 88 7.52 -12.95 19.08
N VAL A 89 6.71 -13.68 18.35
CA VAL A 89 5.38 -14.07 18.82
C VAL A 89 5.57 -15.23 19.80
N ALA A 90 5.12 -15.05 21.04
CA ALA A 90 5.17 -16.13 22.03
C ALA A 90 4.31 -17.30 21.55
N ALA A 91 4.83 -18.51 21.69
CA ALA A 91 4.06 -19.71 21.39
C ALA A 91 2.80 -19.79 22.27
N GLY A 92 1.66 -20.10 21.65
CA GLY A 92 0.40 -20.34 22.35
C GLY A 92 -0.48 -19.10 22.61
N ALA A 93 0.01 -17.88 22.44
CA ALA A 93 -0.84 -16.68 22.57
C ALA A 93 -1.23 -16.14 21.19
N PRO A 94 -2.47 -15.61 21.01
CA PRO A 94 -2.83 -14.85 19.82
C PRO A 94 -1.84 -13.70 19.61
N ILE A 95 -1.61 -13.31 18.35
CA ILE A 95 -0.82 -12.12 18.03
C ILE A 95 -1.65 -10.89 18.46
N GLY A 96 -1.68 -10.60 19.74
CA GLY A 96 -2.52 -9.61 20.38
C GLY A 96 -1.80 -8.34 20.80
N ALA A 97 -2.46 -7.58 21.68
CA ALA A 97 -1.94 -6.34 22.26
C ALA A 97 -0.66 -6.55 23.09
N ASP A 98 -0.40 -7.77 23.56
CA ASP A 98 0.77 -8.14 24.38
C ASP A 98 1.97 -8.61 23.54
N ALA A 99 1.87 -8.59 22.18
CA ALA A 99 3.00 -8.92 21.33
C ALA A 99 4.08 -7.83 21.50
N GLU A 100 5.31 -8.27 21.79
CA GLU A 100 6.44 -7.35 21.95
C GLU A 100 6.69 -6.56 20.67
N VAL A 101 6.50 -5.25 20.74
CA VAL A 101 6.80 -4.33 19.61
C VAL A 101 8.32 -4.12 19.57
N HIS A 102 8.95 -4.68 18.57
CA HIS A 102 10.40 -4.55 18.35
C HIS A 102 10.78 -3.16 17.82
N SER A 103 10.00 -2.61 16.92
CA SER A 103 10.20 -1.29 16.30
C SER A 103 8.88 -0.80 15.69
N ARG A 104 8.89 0.42 15.15
CA ARG A 104 7.77 0.98 14.39
C ARG A 104 8.26 1.53 13.06
N LEU A 105 7.43 1.46 12.04
CA LEU A 105 7.74 1.97 10.70
C LEU A 105 6.67 2.98 10.26
N LEU A 106 7.15 4.08 9.69
CA LEU A 106 6.28 5.06 9.03
C LEU A 106 6.22 4.71 7.54
N LEU A 107 5.08 4.20 7.09
CA LEU A 107 4.89 3.69 5.74
C LEU A 107 3.70 4.35 5.05
N ASP A 108 3.82 4.56 3.74
CA ASP A 108 2.72 5.05 2.93
C ASP A 108 1.64 3.95 2.78
N PRO A 109 0.36 4.24 3.12
CA PRO A 109 -0.72 3.27 2.98
C PRO A 109 -0.89 2.73 1.55
N SER A 110 -0.48 3.49 0.54
CA SER A 110 -0.55 3.06 -0.87
C SER A 110 0.37 1.89 -1.23
N MET A 111 1.35 1.57 -0.37
CA MET A 111 2.25 0.41 -0.54
C MET A 111 1.54 -0.92 -0.29
N PHE A 112 0.34 -0.92 0.28
CA PHE A 112 -0.37 -2.10 0.72
C PHE A 112 -1.71 -2.24 0.02
N SER A 113 -2.14 -3.48 -0.22
CA SER A 113 -3.48 -3.78 -0.76
C SER A 113 -4.60 -3.49 0.26
N ARG A 114 -4.26 -3.52 1.54
CA ARG A 114 -5.09 -3.12 2.71
C ARG A 114 -4.17 -2.50 3.75
N VAL A 115 -4.72 -1.68 4.64
CA VAL A 115 -3.98 -1.12 5.78
C VAL A 115 -3.51 -2.27 6.68
N PRO A 116 -2.19 -2.47 6.87
CA PRO A 116 -1.68 -3.45 7.81
C PRO A 116 -1.90 -2.99 9.26
N ASP A 117 -2.26 -3.92 10.13
CA ASP A 117 -2.35 -3.68 11.57
C ASP A 117 -0.98 -3.83 12.25
N TYR A 118 -0.10 -4.66 11.67
CA TYR A 118 1.26 -4.89 12.12
C TYR A 118 2.14 -5.47 11.01
N MET A 119 3.45 -5.44 11.23
CA MET A 119 4.44 -6.09 10.39
C MET A 119 5.06 -7.27 11.14
N LEU A 120 5.35 -8.36 10.41
CA LEU A 120 6.09 -9.51 10.92
C LEU A 120 7.37 -9.72 10.11
N ARG A 121 8.47 -10.05 10.79
CA ARG A 121 9.69 -10.48 10.12
C ARG A 121 9.59 -11.94 9.71
N VAL A 122 9.76 -12.17 8.41
CA VAL A 122 9.78 -13.52 7.83
C VAL A 122 11.03 -14.28 8.30
N ARG A 123 10.85 -15.55 8.59
CA ARG A 123 11.93 -16.50 8.87
C ARG A 123 11.78 -17.72 7.98
N GLY A 124 12.87 -18.10 7.34
CA GLY A 124 12.91 -19.21 6.41
C GLY A 124 12.41 -18.85 5.01
N ASP A 125 12.33 -19.84 4.16
CA ASP A 125 12.19 -19.71 2.71
C ASP A 125 10.97 -20.45 2.14
N SER A 126 10.02 -20.85 3.00
CA SER A 126 8.86 -21.65 2.59
C SER A 126 7.93 -20.95 1.60
N MET A 127 8.06 -19.60 1.41
CA MET A 127 7.21 -18.76 0.56
C MET A 127 7.98 -18.07 -0.57
N ILE A 128 9.17 -18.53 -0.91
CA ILE A 128 10.02 -17.90 -1.94
C ILE A 128 9.35 -17.85 -3.32
N GLY A 129 8.52 -18.82 -3.67
CA GLY A 129 7.78 -18.86 -4.93
C GLY A 129 6.71 -17.77 -5.05
N ASP A 130 6.34 -17.11 -3.96
CA ASP A 130 5.49 -15.92 -3.93
C ASP A 130 6.32 -14.63 -3.71
N GLY A 131 7.65 -14.71 -3.80
CA GLY A 131 8.56 -13.58 -3.67
C GLY A 131 8.77 -13.11 -2.23
N ILE A 132 8.33 -13.87 -1.22
CA ILE A 132 8.54 -13.59 0.20
C ILE A 132 9.81 -14.33 0.64
N LEU A 133 10.84 -13.57 1.03
CA LEU A 133 12.15 -14.08 1.38
C LEU A 133 12.41 -13.98 2.88
N ASP A 134 13.42 -14.71 3.34
CA ASP A 134 13.92 -14.59 4.71
C ASP A 134 14.36 -13.16 5.00
N GLY A 135 13.96 -12.63 6.17
CA GLY A 135 14.23 -11.26 6.58
C GLY A 135 13.24 -10.20 6.12
N ASP A 136 12.36 -10.49 5.15
CA ASP A 136 11.29 -9.55 4.73
C ASP A 136 10.40 -9.14 5.90
N LEU A 137 9.85 -7.95 5.83
CA LEU A 137 8.78 -7.49 6.71
C LEU A 137 7.45 -7.59 5.96
N VAL A 138 6.58 -8.51 6.37
CA VAL A 138 5.26 -8.69 5.78
C VAL A 138 4.21 -7.90 6.54
N GLY A 139 3.42 -7.12 5.83
CA GLY A 139 2.25 -6.41 6.35
C GLY A 139 1.07 -7.38 6.50
N VAL A 140 0.47 -7.37 7.67
CA VAL A 140 -0.63 -8.25 8.04
C VAL A 140 -1.84 -7.43 8.43
N HIS A 141 -2.94 -7.65 7.73
CA HIS A 141 -4.25 -7.13 8.12
C HIS A 141 -4.96 -8.19 8.96
N ARG A 142 -5.34 -7.85 10.20
CA ARG A 142 -6.01 -8.78 11.14
C ARG A 142 -7.32 -9.27 10.55
N SER A 143 -7.47 -10.56 10.50
CA SER A 143 -8.71 -11.21 10.08
C SER A 143 -8.73 -12.64 10.63
N PRO A 144 -9.80 -13.08 11.28
CA PRO A 144 -9.96 -14.47 11.70
C PRO A 144 -10.39 -15.37 10.53
N GLU A 145 -10.67 -14.79 9.37
CA GLU A 145 -11.16 -15.50 8.19
C GLU A 145 -10.24 -15.28 7.00
N ALA A 146 -10.15 -16.30 6.16
CA ALA A 146 -9.41 -16.25 4.90
C ALA A 146 -10.17 -16.98 3.79
N VAL A 147 -9.94 -16.57 2.56
CA VAL A 147 -10.45 -17.24 1.35
C VAL A 147 -9.33 -17.98 0.63
N ASN A 148 -9.68 -19.00 -0.14
CA ASN A 148 -8.73 -19.84 -0.88
C ASN A 148 -7.79 -18.98 -1.75
N GLY A 149 -6.50 -19.29 -1.68
CA GLY A 149 -5.44 -18.60 -2.42
C GLY A 149 -4.84 -17.40 -1.72
N GLN A 150 -5.42 -16.88 -0.63
CA GLN A 150 -4.79 -15.82 0.14
C GLN A 150 -3.55 -16.33 0.88
N ILE A 151 -2.56 -15.46 1.02
CA ILE A 151 -1.43 -15.69 1.92
C ILE A 151 -1.88 -15.25 3.31
N VAL A 152 -1.76 -16.12 4.27
CA VAL A 152 -2.18 -15.91 5.66
C VAL A 152 -1.01 -16.04 6.62
N VAL A 153 -1.11 -15.31 7.71
CA VAL A 153 -0.40 -15.60 8.94
C VAL A 153 -1.31 -16.47 9.78
N ALA A 154 -0.91 -17.70 9.99
CA ALA A 154 -1.67 -18.67 10.77
C ALA A 154 -0.86 -19.09 12.00
N ARG A 155 -1.57 -19.34 13.09
CA ARG A 155 -1.03 -20.00 14.29
C ARG A 155 -1.58 -21.43 14.31
N LEU A 156 -0.68 -22.38 14.34
CA LEU A 156 -0.98 -23.81 14.37
C LEU A 156 -0.24 -24.44 15.54
N ASP A 157 -0.99 -24.98 16.50
CA ASP A 157 -0.46 -25.57 17.75
C ASP A 157 0.53 -24.63 18.47
N GLY A 158 0.22 -23.33 18.46
CA GLY A 158 1.04 -22.29 19.10
C GLY A 158 2.18 -21.75 18.25
N GLU A 159 2.49 -22.33 17.10
CA GLU A 159 3.53 -21.84 16.18
C GLU A 159 2.95 -20.95 15.09
N VAL A 160 3.62 -19.82 14.80
CA VAL A 160 3.21 -18.89 13.74
C VAL A 160 3.90 -19.24 12.43
N THR A 161 3.11 -19.32 11.36
CA THR A 161 3.59 -19.62 10.01
C THR A 161 2.91 -18.73 8.96
N ILE A 162 3.58 -18.54 7.81
CA ILE A 162 3.04 -17.84 6.65
C ILE A 162 2.90 -18.86 5.53
N LYS A 163 1.68 -19.03 5.01
CA LYS A 163 1.36 -20.02 3.96
C LYS A 163 0.20 -19.51 3.09
N ARG A 164 0.00 -20.13 1.93
CA ARG A 164 -1.27 -19.98 1.21
C ARG A 164 -2.34 -20.81 1.87
N PHE A 165 -3.47 -20.18 2.07
CA PHE A 165 -4.66 -20.82 2.64
C PHE A 165 -5.45 -21.52 1.55
N GLU A 166 -5.86 -22.76 1.82
CA GLU A 166 -6.82 -23.52 1.04
C GLU A 166 -7.74 -24.29 1.98
N ARG A 167 -9.05 -24.21 1.68
CA ARG A 167 -10.08 -25.02 2.34
C ARG A 167 -10.87 -25.77 1.30
N VAL A 168 -10.96 -27.08 1.47
CA VAL A 168 -11.75 -27.98 0.63
C VAL A 168 -12.66 -28.80 1.55
N GLY A 169 -13.94 -28.46 1.56
CA GLY A 169 -14.87 -28.98 2.57
C GLY A 169 -14.43 -28.59 3.98
N ASP A 170 -14.30 -29.57 4.85
CA ASP A 170 -13.85 -29.36 6.24
C ASP A 170 -12.34 -29.39 6.42
N VAL A 171 -11.59 -29.71 5.37
CA VAL A 171 -10.14 -29.82 5.43
C VAL A 171 -9.49 -28.49 5.10
N VAL A 172 -8.66 -27.99 6.01
CA VAL A 172 -7.79 -26.83 5.78
C VAL A 172 -6.39 -27.31 5.42
N ARG A 173 -5.80 -26.66 4.42
CA ARG A 173 -4.42 -26.87 4.01
C ARG A 173 -3.67 -25.54 4.03
N LEU A 174 -2.48 -25.55 4.59
CA LEU A 174 -1.53 -24.45 4.56
C LEU A 174 -0.42 -24.77 3.57
N LEU A 175 -0.47 -24.17 2.40
CA LEU A 175 0.36 -24.50 1.26
C LEU A 175 1.64 -23.64 1.25
N PRO A 176 2.84 -24.26 1.29
CA PRO A 176 4.09 -23.54 1.03
C PRO A 176 4.19 -23.15 -0.46
N ARG A 177 5.06 -22.22 -0.75
CA ARG A 177 5.41 -21.82 -2.12
C ARG A 177 6.91 -22.02 -2.36
N ASN A 178 7.40 -23.17 -1.87
CA ASN A 178 8.73 -23.71 -2.10
C ASN A 178 8.61 -25.24 -2.19
N PRO A 179 9.04 -25.85 -3.32
CA PRO A 179 8.94 -27.31 -3.52
C PRO A 179 9.67 -28.16 -2.48
N ALA A 180 10.60 -27.58 -1.73
CA ALA A 180 11.30 -28.27 -0.64
C ALA A 180 10.41 -28.56 0.59
N TYR A 181 9.21 -27.95 0.65
CA TYR A 181 8.28 -28.09 1.77
C TYR A 181 7.00 -28.78 1.35
N GLN A 182 6.45 -29.60 2.24
CA GLN A 182 5.17 -30.26 2.02
C GLN A 182 4.01 -29.39 2.54
N PRO A 183 2.82 -29.48 1.92
CA PRO A 183 1.61 -28.88 2.47
C PRO A 183 1.32 -29.37 3.88
N ILE A 184 0.90 -28.45 4.76
CA ILE A 184 0.44 -28.81 6.10
C ILE A 184 -1.06 -29.04 6.01
N ILE A 185 -1.49 -30.29 6.22
CA ILE A 185 -2.90 -30.64 6.33
C ILE A 185 -3.29 -30.43 7.80
N VAL A 186 -4.29 -29.58 8.02
CA VAL A 186 -4.79 -29.30 9.38
C VAL A 186 -5.92 -30.24 9.69
N GLU A 187 -5.68 -31.18 10.56
CA GLU A 187 -6.67 -32.12 11.07
C GLU A 187 -7.62 -31.42 12.07
N ALA A 188 -8.80 -31.99 12.29
CA ALA A 188 -9.88 -31.35 13.05
C ALA A 188 -9.53 -31.13 14.55
N ASP A 189 -8.56 -31.87 15.08
CA ASP A 189 -8.10 -31.81 16.47
C ASP A 189 -6.96 -30.79 16.68
N ARG A 190 -6.43 -30.20 15.60
CA ARG A 190 -5.34 -29.22 15.72
C ARG A 190 -5.84 -27.81 16.00
N ASP A 191 -5.13 -27.10 16.87
CA ASP A 191 -5.43 -25.69 17.19
C ASP A 191 -4.94 -24.77 16.06
N LEU A 192 -5.85 -24.49 15.11
CA LEU A 192 -5.60 -23.54 14.03
C LEU A 192 -6.33 -22.21 14.28
N ALA A 193 -5.58 -21.11 14.26
CA ALA A 193 -6.14 -19.77 14.19
C ALA A 193 -5.54 -18.99 13.01
N ILE A 194 -6.38 -18.30 12.26
CA ILE A 194 -5.93 -17.32 11.28
C ILE A 194 -5.74 -16.00 12.03
N GLU A 195 -4.51 -15.52 12.09
CA GLU A 195 -4.13 -14.28 12.77
C GLU A 195 -4.30 -13.05 11.85
N GLY A 196 -4.24 -13.27 10.52
CA GLY A 196 -4.47 -12.22 9.54
C GLY A 196 -4.08 -12.62 8.13
N VAL A 197 -4.37 -11.71 7.21
CA VAL A 197 -4.11 -11.85 5.77
C VAL A 197 -2.95 -10.94 5.38
N PHE A 198 -2.03 -11.47 4.58
CA PHE A 198 -0.95 -10.70 3.96
C PHE A 198 -1.51 -9.57 3.08
N CYS A 199 -0.98 -8.38 3.23
CA CYS A 199 -1.41 -7.20 2.47
C CYS A 199 -0.28 -6.46 1.73
N GLY A 200 0.97 -6.89 1.89
CA GLY A 200 2.14 -6.31 1.23
C GLY A 200 3.42 -6.65 1.98
N LEU A 201 4.57 -6.31 1.43
CA LEU A 201 5.86 -6.50 2.10
C LEU A 201 6.78 -5.30 1.92
N VAL A 202 7.73 -5.17 2.84
CA VAL A 202 8.85 -4.23 2.78
C VAL A 202 10.13 -5.04 2.90
N ARG A 203 11.05 -4.84 1.94
CA ARG A 203 12.39 -5.44 1.96
C ARG A 203 13.41 -4.34 2.16
N GLN A 204 14.27 -4.53 3.14
CA GLN A 204 15.44 -3.69 3.37
C GLN A 204 16.62 -4.36 2.67
N GLY A 205 17.22 -3.65 1.72
CA GLY A 205 18.41 -4.10 1.00
C GLY A 205 19.70 -3.81 1.77
#